data_1932a542d526a4e397846c1c4cae71d3
#
_entry.id   1932a542d526a4e397846c1c4cae71d3
#
_cell.length_a   1.000
_cell.length_b   1.000
_cell.length_c   1.000
_cell.angle_alpha   90.00
_cell.angle_beta   90.00
_cell.angle_gamma   90.00
#
_symmetry.space_group_name_H-M   'P 1'
#
loop_
_entity.id
_entity.type
_entity.pdbx_description
1 polymer ?
#
loop_
_entity_poly.entity_id
_entity_poly.type
_entity_poly.pdbx_seq_one_letter_code
_entity_poly.pdbx_strand_id
1 'polypeptide(L)'
;MHRHKADVFAAMRPLAAGDVVRGQFTGYRDEPGVAADSDVETFCALRLFIDSWRWAGVPWYLRSGKCLGETAAEVLVELKPPPQPLFTDSAPAGGRANYLRFRLSPSPVIALAARVKRAGEEFTGDQRELRRAATRDAHLRVSGWKQIAAIAVWSAAAS
;
A
#
# COMPACT_ATOMS: atom_id res chain seq x y z
N MET A 1 -10.72 -12.31 19.16
CA MET A 1 -9.91 -11.81 18.03
C MET A 1 -10.47 -12.21 16.65
N HIS A 2 -11.06 -13.40 16.46
CA HIS A 2 -11.62 -13.83 15.16
C HIS A 2 -12.90 -13.09 14.75
N ARG A 3 -13.81 -12.74 15.67
CA ARG A 3 -15.06 -12.01 15.36
C ARG A 3 -14.83 -10.69 14.64
N HIS A 4 -13.93 -9.84 15.11
CA HIS A 4 -13.65 -8.55 14.47
C HIS A 4 -13.13 -8.64 13.03
N LYS A 5 -12.42 -9.73 12.69
CA LYS A 5 -11.99 -9.95 11.30
C LYS A 5 -13.18 -10.30 10.41
N ALA A 6 -14.07 -11.18 10.88
CA ALA A 6 -15.27 -11.56 10.15
C ALA A 6 -16.18 -10.35 9.91
N ASP A 7 -16.35 -9.49 10.91
CA ASP A 7 -17.15 -8.26 10.79
C ASP A 7 -16.59 -7.33 9.70
N VAL A 8 -15.27 -7.18 9.62
CA VAL A 8 -14.62 -6.38 8.57
C VAL A 8 -14.85 -6.99 7.19
N PHE A 9 -14.69 -8.30 7.03
CA PHE A 9 -14.94 -8.98 5.76
C PHE A 9 -16.42 -8.90 5.36
N ALA A 10 -17.33 -9.03 6.29
CA ALA A 10 -18.78 -8.89 6.04
C ALA A 10 -19.18 -7.47 5.60
N ALA A 11 -18.42 -6.46 6.01
CA ALA A 11 -18.61 -5.08 5.63
C ALA A 11 -17.92 -4.69 4.30
N MET A 12 -17.18 -5.59 3.68
CA MET A 12 -16.57 -5.33 2.37
C MET A 12 -17.63 -5.36 1.28
N ARG A 13 -17.57 -4.38 0.38
CA ARG A 13 -18.42 -4.38 -0.81
C ARG A 13 -17.99 -5.50 -1.77
N PRO A 14 -18.93 -6.14 -2.47
CA PRO A 14 -18.61 -7.01 -3.57
C PRO A 14 -17.75 -6.29 -4.61
N LEU A 15 -16.75 -6.95 -5.14
CA LEU A 15 -15.88 -6.40 -6.18
C LEU A 15 -16.62 -6.38 -7.52
N ALA A 16 -16.58 -5.25 -8.20
CA ALA A 16 -17.00 -5.14 -9.59
C ALA A 16 -15.82 -5.45 -10.54
N ALA A 17 -16.10 -5.76 -11.80
CA ALA A 17 -15.05 -6.05 -12.78
C ALA A 17 -14.04 -4.90 -12.93
N GLY A 18 -14.48 -3.64 -12.80
CA GLY A 18 -13.62 -2.46 -12.84
C GLY A 18 -12.75 -2.24 -11.60
N ASP A 19 -12.97 -3.03 -10.54
CA ASP A 19 -12.19 -2.97 -9.31
C ASP A 19 -11.03 -3.97 -9.28
N VAL A 20 -10.90 -4.78 -10.34
CA VAL A 20 -9.93 -5.88 -10.41
C VAL A 20 -9.08 -5.75 -11.67
N VAL A 21 -7.78 -5.76 -11.50
CA VAL A 21 -6.81 -5.90 -12.59
C VAL A 21 -6.03 -7.19 -12.37
N ARG A 22 -5.97 -8.04 -13.39
CA ARG A 22 -5.24 -9.30 -13.37
C ARG A 22 -4.28 -9.37 -14.54
N GLY A 23 -3.21 -10.11 -14.40
CA GLY A 23 -2.25 -10.27 -15.47
C GLY A 23 -1.22 -11.35 -15.20
N GLN A 24 -0.36 -11.56 -16.17
CA GLN A 24 0.78 -12.45 -16.09
C GLN A 24 2.06 -11.62 -16.28
N PHE A 25 3.16 -12.01 -15.65
CA PHE A 25 4.44 -11.41 -15.97
C PHE A 25 4.93 -11.91 -17.34
N THR A 26 5.68 -11.09 -18.03
CA THR A 26 6.24 -11.43 -19.35
C THR A 26 7.14 -12.65 -19.25
N GLY A 27 6.88 -13.67 -20.08
CA GLY A 27 7.60 -14.94 -20.07
C GLY A 27 7.03 -15.98 -19.10
N TYR A 28 5.89 -15.74 -18.44
CA TYR A 28 5.29 -16.73 -17.55
C TYR A 28 5.02 -18.08 -18.23
N ARG A 29 4.56 -18.05 -19.48
CA ARG A 29 4.24 -19.27 -20.25
C ARG A 29 5.47 -20.03 -20.72
N ASP A 30 6.65 -19.40 -20.63
CA ASP A 30 7.93 -20.04 -20.97
C ASP A 30 8.56 -20.72 -19.74
N GLU A 31 7.95 -20.58 -18.57
CA GLU A 31 8.43 -21.21 -17.34
C GLU A 31 8.24 -22.73 -17.36
N PRO A 32 9.23 -23.51 -16.88
CA PRO A 32 9.12 -24.96 -16.81
C PRO A 32 7.88 -25.43 -16.04
N GLY A 33 7.07 -26.28 -16.65
CA GLY A 33 5.86 -26.84 -16.05
C GLY A 33 4.62 -25.95 -16.18
N VAL A 34 4.70 -24.85 -16.91
CA VAL A 34 3.56 -24.01 -17.27
C VAL A 34 3.03 -24.42 -18.65
N ALA A 35 1.72 -24.60 -18.78
CA ALA A 35 1.10 -24.83 -20.05
C ALA A 35 1.19 -23.59 -20.96
N ALA A 36 1.46 -23.78 -22.25
CA ALA A 36 1.66 -22.66 -23.18
C ALA A 36 0.41 -21.77 -23.34
N ASP A 37 -0.76 -22.29 -23.05
CA ASP A 37 -2.05 -21.61 -23.08
C ASP A 37 -2.55 -21.22 -21.68
N SER A 38 -1.70 -21.33 -20.64
CA SER A 38 -2.09 -21.01 -19.27
C SER A 38 -2.64 -19.59 -19.14
N ASP A 39 -3.80 -19.45 -18.53
CA ASP A 39 -4.46 -18.21 -18.17
C ASP A 39 -4.38 -17.88 -16.67
N VAL A 40 -3.60 -18.65 -15.92
CA VAL A 40 -3.40 -18.45 -14.49
C VAL A 40 -2.71 -17.12 -14.23
N GLU A 41 -3.34 -16.27 -13.43
CA GLU A 41 -2.80 -14.96 -13.10
C GLU A 41 -1.58 -15.06 -12.18
N THR A 42 -0.56 -14.28 -12.50
CA THR A 42 0.62 -14.09 -11.64
C THR A 42 0.68 -12.70 -11.00
N PHE A 43 -0.29 -11.85 -11.32
CA PHE A 43 -0.49 -10.52 -10.78
C PHE A 43 -1.97 -10.24 -10.57
N CYS A 44 -2.26 -9.57 -9.47
CA CYS A 44 -3.60 -9.10 -9.15
C CYS A 44 -3.50 -7.74 -8.45
N ALA A 45 -4.34 -6.79 -8.85
CA ALA A 45 -4.58 -5.55 -8.15
C ALA A 45 -6.07 -5.34 -7.93
N LEU A 46 -6.44 -4.93 -6.73
CA LEU A 46 -7.82 -4.77 -6.29
C LEU A 46 -8.02 -3.37 -5.73
N ARG A 47 -9.18 -2.78 -6.02
CA ARG A 47 -9.72 -1.64 -5.29
C ARG A 47 -10.95 -2.08 -4.52
N LEU A 48 -10.95 -1.92 -3.22
CA LEU A 48 -12.07 -2.34 -2.38
C LEU A 48 -12.46 -1.25 -1.38
N PHE A 49 -13.67 -1.36 -0.85
CA PHE A 49 -14.22 -0.48 0.15
C PHE A 49 -14.81 -1.30 1.30
N ILE A 50 -14.75 -0.73 2.50
CA ILE A 50 -15.28 -1.33 3.72
C ILE A 50 -16.34 -0.40 4.27
N ASP A 51 -17.60 -0.85 4.24
CA ASP A 51 -18.76 -0.07 4.69
C ASP A 51 -18.90 -0.15 6.21
N SER A 52 -18.04 0.55 6.90
CA SER A 52 -18.08 0.72 8.34
C SER A 52 -17.83 2.18 8.72
N TRP A 53 -18.24 2.60 9.90
CA TRP A 53 -18.02 3.97 10.38
C TRP A 53 -16.57 4.45 10.25
N ARG A 54 -15.63 3.56 10.55
CA ARG A 54 -14.20 3.88 10.49
C ARG A 54 -13.67 4.06 9.07
N TRP A 55 -14.23 3.31 8.11
CA TRP A 55 -13.64 3.15 6.79
C TRP A 55 -14.52 3.64 5.65
N ALA A 56 -15.67 4.26 5.98
CA ALA A 56 -16.60 4.78 5.00
C ALA A 56 -15.89 5.75 4.04
N GLY A 57 -16.01 5.47 2.74
CA GLY A 57 -15.42 6.29 1.69
C GLY A 57 -13.90 6.18 1.53
N VAL A 58 -13.22 5.29 2.27
CA VAL A 58 -11.79 5.08 2.15
C VAL A 58 -11.51 3.97 1.13
N PRO A 59 -10.83 4.26 0.02
CA PRO A 59 -10.41 3.24 -0.93
C PRO A 59 -9.22 2.45 -0.39
N TRP A 60 -9.27 1.13 -0.58
CA TRP A 60 -8.19 0.22 -0.28
C TRP A 60 -7.65 -0.35 -1.57
N TYR A 61 -6.37 -0.17 -1.82
CA TYR A 61 -5.70 -0.73 -2.98
C TYR A 61 -4.79 -1.86 -2.53
N LEU A 62 -5.07 -3.07 -2.98
CA LEU A 62 -4.22 -4.23 -2.76
C LEU A 62 -3.60 -4.64 -4.07
N ARG A 63 -2.33 -4.93 -4.05
CA ARG A 63 -1.67 -5.58 -5.18
C ARG A 63 -0.76 -6.71 -4.71
N SER A 64 -0.72 -7.75 -5.47
CA SER A 64 0.16 -8.89 -5.25
C SER A 64 0.59 -9.44 -6.60
N GLY A 65 1.83 -9.87 -6.73
CA GLY A 65 2.32 -10.44 -7.99
C GLY A 65 3.70 -11.03 -7.86
N LYS A 66 4.04 -11.84 -8.85
CA LYS A 66 5.38 -12.37 -9.07
C LYS A 66 6.15 -11.44 -10.01
N CYS A 67 7.47 -11.51 -9.99
CA CYS A 67 8.36 -10.73 -10.86
C CYS A 67 8.08 -9.22 -10.85
N LEU A 68 7.66 -8.67 -9.72
CA LEU A 68 7.57 -7.23 -9.51
C LEU A 68 8.98 -6.66 -9.26
N GLY A 69 9.17 -5.36 -9.56
CA GLY A 69 10.46 -4.69 -9.46
C GLY A 69 11.08 -4.70 -8.05
N GLU A 70 10.27 -4.90 -7.01
CA GLU A 70 10.73 -5.07 -5.62
C GLU A 70 10.02 -6.26 -4.98
N THR A 71 10.79 -7.05 -4.22
CA THR A 71 10.23 -8.07 -3.33
C THR A 71 10.02 -7.45 -1.96
N ALA A 72 8.81 -7.02 -1.69
CA ALA A 72 8.44 -6.38 -0.44
C ALA A 72 7.02 -6.76 -0.02
N ALA A 73 6.77 -6.73 1.28
CA ALA A 73 5.43 -6.71 1.85
C ALA A 73 5.31 -5.44 2.69
N GLU A 74 4.44 -4.54 2.28
CA GLU A 74 4.26 -3.27 2.99
C GLU A 74 2.81 -2.79 2.96
N VAL A 75 2.48 -1.98 3.95
CA VAL A 75 1.24 -1.21 4.03
C VAL A 75 1.60 0.26 3.99
N LEU A 76 1.02 0.99 3.05
CA LEU A 76 1.15 2.44 2.93
C LEU A 76 -0.20 3.08 3.23
N VAL A 77 -0.21 3.99 4.22
CA VAL A 77 -1.39 4.77 4.59
C VAL A 77 -1.16 6.20 4.16
N GLU A 78 -1.80 6.64 3.08
CA GLU A 78 -1.75 8.03 2.65
C GLU A 78 -2.76 8.85 3.42
N LEU A 79 -2.31 10.00 3.94
CA LEU A 79 -3.16 10.94 4.66
C LEU A 79 -3.75 11.94 3.66
N LYS A 80 -4.96 12.40 3.90
CA LYS A 80 -5.55 13.47 3.11
C LYS A 80 -4.70 14.73 3.20
N PRO A 81 -4.61 15.51 2.14
CA PRO A 81 -3.96 16.81 2.20
C PRO A 81 -4.71 17.70 3.20
N PRO A 82 -4.01 18.61 3.89
CA PRO A 82 -4.66 19.58 4.76
C PRO A 82 -5.59 20.48 3.92
N PRO A 83 -6.70 20.96 4.49
CA PRO A 83 -7.65 21.82 3.78
C PRO A 83 -7.01 23.14 3.31
N GLN A 84 -5.96 23.59 3.97
CA GLN A 84 -5.16 24.74 3.56
C GLN A 84 -3.69 24.34 3.43
N PRO A 85 -3.03 24.66 2.31
CA PRO A 85 -1.60 24.44 2.14
C PRO A 85 -0.83 25.31 3.13
N LEU A 86 0.06 24.71 3.90
CA LEU A 86 0.94 25.44 4.83
C LEU A 86 2.17 26.03 4.11
N PHE A 87 2.52 25.48 2.97
CA PHE A 87 3.71 25.87 2.21
C PHE A 87 3.31 26.51 0.88
N THR A 88 4.04 27.54 0.49
CA THR A 88 3.78 28.32 -0.73
C THR A 88 4.24 27.64 -2.00
N ASP A 89 5.14 26.68 -1.88
CA ASP A 89 5.45 25.85 -3.02
C ASP A 89 4.17 25.08 -3.40
N SER A 90 3.55 25.56 -4.45
CA SER A 90 2.50 24.79 -5.10
C SER A 90 3.04 23.39 -5.26
N ALA A 91 2.62 22.54 -4.31
CA ALA A 91 2.99 21.19 -4.40
C ALA A 91 2.53 20.66 -5.69
N PRO A 92 3.40 20.25 -6.27
CA PRO A 92 3.45 19.86 -7.54
C PRO A 92 2.63 18.82 -8.01
N ALA A 93 2.54 18.75 -9.13
CA ALA A 93 2.73 17.55 -9.90
C ALA A 93 3.74 16.63 -9.19
N GLY A 94 3.28 15.77 -8.27
CA GLY A 94 4.11 14.75 -7.65
C GLY A 94 4.49 14.91 -6.17
N GLY A 95 4.04 15.91 -5.47
CA GLY A 95 4.18 15.94 -4.01
C GLY A 95 3.34 14.85 -3.38
N ARG A 96 3.99 13.81 -2.87
CA ARG A 96 3.27 12.75 -2.17
C ARG A 96 2.59 13.32 -0.94
N ALA A 97 1.37 12.87 -0.68
CA ALA A 97 0.68 13.14 0.58
C ALA A 97 1.56 12.70 1.76
N ASN A 98 1.32 13.26 2.93
CA ASN A 98 1.90 12.69 4.13
C ASN A 98 1.45 11.24 4.26
N TYR A 99 2.31 10.35 4.73
CA TYR A 99 1.96 8.93 4.82
C TYR A 99 2.61 8.23 6.00
N LEU A 100 2.00 7.13 6.39
CA LEU A 100 2.60 6.12 7.26
C LEU A 100 2.93 4.90 6.41
N ARG A 101 4.14 4.35 6.59
CA ARG A 101 4.60 3.13 5.93
C ARG A 101 4.92 2.08 6.97
N PHE A 102 4.39 0.90 6.76
CA PHE A 102 4.68 -0.30 7.54
C PHE A 102 5.23 -1.35 6.60
N ARG A 103 6.56 -1.49 6.53
CA ARG A 103 7.20 -2.55 5.76
C ARG A 103 7.36 -3.76 6.67
N LEU A 104 6.92 -4.92 6.21
CA LEU A 104 6.98 -6.20 6.92
C LEU A 104 8.15 -7.06 6.44
N SER A 105 8.47 -6.98 5.15
CA SER A 105 9.52 -7.75 4.48
C SER A 105 10.19 -6.89 3.40
N PRO A 106 11.50 -7.05 3.12
CA PRO A 106 12.46 -7.99 3.74
C PRO A 106 12.91 -7.55 5.14
N SER A 107 12.87 -6.28 5.44
CA SER A 107 13.27 -5.73 6.75
C SER A 107 12.10 -4.92 7.33
N PRO A 108 11.65 -5.23 8.56
CA PRO A 108 10.58 -4.48 9.19
C PRO A 108 10.97 -3.01 9.42
N VAL A 109 10.14 -2.10 8.94
CA VAL A 109 10.34 -0.65 9.08
C VAL A 109 8.99 0.01 9.34
N ILE A 110 8.96 0.92 10.29
CA ILE A 110 7.85 1.87 10.45
C ILE A 110 8.40 3.23 10.05
N ALA A 111 7.72 3.90 9.14
CA ALA A 111 8.11 5.23 8.69
C ALA A 111 6.93 6.19 8.69
N LEU A 112 7.21 7.44 9.03
CA LEU A 112 6.29 8.57 8.88
C LEU A 112 6.91 9.55 7.89
N ALA A 113 6.22 9.83 6.81
CA ALA A 113 6.60 10.89 5.90
C ALA A 113 5.68 12.10 6.11
N ALA A 114 6.30 13.25 6.29
CA ALA A 114 5.61 14.52 6.46
C ALA A 114 6.33 15.62 5.68
N ARG A 115 5.57 16.63 5.29
CA ARG A 115 6.17 17.86 4.77
C ARG A 115 6.64 18.71 5.93
N VAL A 116 7.89 19.12 5.88
CA VAL A 116 8.53 19.99 6.86
C VAL A 116 9.07 21.24 6.18
N LYS A 117 9.14 22.33 6.87
CA LYS A 117 9.72 23.57 6.33
C LYS A 117 11.18 23.33 5.93
N ARG A 118 11.51 23.73 4.70
CA ARG A 118 12.91 23.77 4.25
C ARG A 118 13.65 24.85 5.05
N ALA A 119 14.90 24.60 5.40
CA ALA A 119 15.76 25.62 5.98
C ALA A 119 15.99 26.73 4.94
N GLY A 120 15.77 28.00 5.33
CA GLY A 120 15.86 29.16 4.46
C GLY A 120 14.75 30.17 4.70
N GLU A 121 14.67 31.19 3.87
CA GLU A 121 13.79 32.34 4.05
C GLU A 121 12.35 32.10 3.58
N GLU A 122 12.16 31.29 2.56
CA GLU A 122 10.84 31.00 2.00
C GLU A 122 10.09 29.91 2.77
N PHE A 123 8.76 30.00 2.76
CA PHE A 123 7.87 29.01 3.38
C PHE A 123 7.66 27.81 2.45
N THR A 124 8.77 27.19 2.04
CA THR A 124 8.83 26.05 1.14
C THR A 124 8.90 24.75 1.94
N GLY A 125 8.18 23.72 1.50
CA GLY A 125 8.14 22.41 2.16
C GLY A 125 8.96 21.35 1.45
N ASP A 126 9.74 20.59 2.22
CA ASP A 126 10.37 19.35 1.77
C ASP A 126 9.65 18.15 2.38
N GLN A 127 9.49 17.09 1.60
CA GLN A 127 9.02 15.83 2.16
C GLN A 127 10.16 15.08 2.83
N ARG A 128 10.03 14.83 4.12
CA ARG A 128 10.99 14.07 4.93
C ARG A 128 10.35 12.79 5.43
N GLU A 129 11.10 11.71 5.40
CA GLU A 129 10.69 10.43 5.95
C GLU A 129 11.53 10.11 7.20
N LEU A 130 10.86 10.01 8.34
CA LEU A 130 11.44 9.52 9.59
C LEU A 130 11.23 8.00 9.63
N ARG A 131 12.32 7.24 9.72
CA ARG A 131 12.30 5.79 9.72
C ARG A 131 12.77 5.23 11.06
N ARG A 132 12.08 4.22 11.56
CA ARG A 132 12.54 3.38 12.65
C ARG A 132 12.58 1.94 12.17
N ALA A 133 13.75 1.31 12.20
CA ALA A 133 13.86 -0.13 12.03
C ALA A 133 13.18 -0.82 13.22
N ALA A 134 12.26 -1.72 12.96
CA ALA A 134 11.68 -2.53 14.01
C ALA A 134 12.70 -3.63 14.37
N THR A 135 13.03 -3.75 15.65
CA THR A 135 13.89 -4.82 16.16
C THR A 135 13.19 -6.17 15.96
N ARG A 136 13.97 -7.21 15.69
CA ARG A 136 13.53 -8.55 15.26
C ARG A 136 12.65 -9.35 16.24
N ASP A 137 12.26 -8.82 17.36
CA ASP A 137 11.48 -9.56 18.39
C ASP A 137 9.98 -9.70 18.09
N ALA A 138 9.49 -9.13 17.00
CA ALA A 138 8.15 -9.44 16.52
C ALA A 138 8.22 -10.71 15.66
N HIS A 139 7.96 -11.87 16.24
CA HIS A 139 7.82 -13.16 15.55
C HIS A 139 6.64 -13.16 14.57
N LEU A 140 6.71 -12.44 13.50
CA LEU A 140 5.88 -12.65 12.33
C LEU A 140 6.58 -13.69 11.44
N ARG A 141 6.39 -14.97 11.79
CA ARG A 141 6.73 -16.07 10.88
C ARG A 141 5.75 -16.06 9.71
N VAL A 142 6.11 -15.37 8.66
CA VAL A 142 5.50 -15.56 7.35
C VAL A 142 6.27 -16.70 6.69
N SER A 143 5.97 -17.94 7.09
CA SER A 143 6.51 -19.14 6.46
C SER A 143 5.73 -19.41 5.18
N GLY A 144 6.43 -19.50 4.06
CA GLY A 144 5.91 -20.10 2.83
C GLY A 144 5.57 -19.17 1.67
N TRP A 145 5.77 -17.87 1.78
CA TRP A 145 5.44 -16.93 0.71
C TRP A 145 6.71 -16.41 0.03
N LYS A 146 7.24 -17.20 -0.88
CA LYS A 146 8.28 -16.71 -1.78
C LYS A 146 7.65 -15.75 -2.77
N GLN A 147 8.08 -14.48 -2.74
CA GLN A 147 7.80 -13.45 -3.74
C GLN A 147 6.35 -12.96 -3.86
N ILE A 148 5.80 -12.40 -2.82
CA ILE A 148 4.59 -11.59 -2.93
C ILE A 148 4.92 -10.18 -2.50
N ALA A 149 4.88 -9.22 -3.44
CA ALA A 149 4.85 -7.80 -3.09
C ALA A 149 3.38 -7.42 -2.84
N ALA A 150 2.98 -7.30 -1.59
CA ALA A 150 1.69 -6.73 -1.24
C ALA A 150 1.88 -5.26 -0.88
N ILE A 151 1.30 -4.36 -1.63
CA ILE A 151 1.23 -2.94 -1.29
C ILE A 151 -0.25 -2.63 -1.06
N ALA A 152 -0.58 -2.33 0.17
CA ALA A 152 -1.86 -1.73 0.49
C ALA A 152 -1.68 -0.22 0.58
N VAL A 153 -2.28 0.51 -0.34
CA VAL A 153 -2.34 1.97 -0.29
C VAL A 153 -3.69 2.37 0.27
N TRP A 154 -3.66 3.14 1.31
CA TRP A 154 -4.84 3.56 2.02
C TRP A 154 -4.85 5.06 2.24
N SER A 155 -5.98 5.72 1.96
CA SER A 155 -6.20 7.14 2.28
C SER A 155 -7.11 7.24 3.51
N ALA A 156 -6.58 7.63 4.65
CA ALA A 156 -7.36 7.89 5.84
C ALA A 156 -7.91 9.32 5.85
N ALA A 157 -9.23 9.45 6.02
CA ALA A 157 -9.83 10.71 6.41
C ALA A 157 -9.65 10.88 7.92
N ALA A 158 -8.97 11.95 8.34
CA ALA A 158 -9.16 12.45 9.68
C ALA A 158 -10.51 13.19 9.71
N SER A 159 -11.42 12.78 10.57
CA SER A 159 -12.63 13.53 10.96
C SER A 159 -12.22 14.62 11.92
#